data_d82d4529f9d1b3a4fa49bff7b9a7cc67
#
_entry.id   d82d4529f9d1b3a4fa49bff7b9a7cc67
#
_cell.length_a   1.000
_cell.length_b   1.000
_cell.length_c   1.000
_cell.angle_alpha   90.00
_cell.angle_beta   90.00
_cell.angle_gamma   90.00
#
_symmetry.space_group_name_H-M   'P 1'
#
loop_
_entity.id
_entity.type
_entity.pdbx_description
1 polymer ?
#
loop_
_entity_poly.entity_id
_entity_poly.type
_entity_poly.pdbx_seq_one_letter_code
_entity_poly.pdbx_strand_id
1 'polypeptide(L)'
;AYLGSSFAFLAPAGIVIEKWGYSYALGGFVAVGFLGCVLALIIRKFGSKWIDVVLPPAAMGPVVALIGLELAGTAASNAGLTASSIDPKNVIVFLVTLLTAVLGSVLFRKFFAVIPILIAIIAGYIAALLCGIVDFSKVASASFFALPNFSTPKFKWEAIVIILPVILVIASEHIGHQIVTSKIVGRDLLKDPGLHRSLLGDGLATTMAALFGAPANTTYGENTGVLALTRVYNPAV
;
A
#
# COMPACT_ATOMS: atom_id res chain seq x y z
N ALA A 1 10.64 6.67 6.68
CA ALA A 1 9.37 6.01 6.33
C ALA A 1 9.69 4.72 5.57
N TYR A 2 8.89 3.69 5.77
CA TYR A 2 8.93 2.47 4.96
C TYR A 2 8.02 2.67 3.76
N LEU A 3 8.48 2.29 2.58
CA LEU A 3 7.76 2.43 1.32
C LEU A 3 7.50 1.04 0.72
N GLY A 4 6.34 0.87 0.12
CA GLY A 4 5.97 -0.32 -0.62
C GLY A 4 4.80 -0.07 -1.55
N SER A 5 4.31 -1.10 -2.26
CA SER A 5 3.22 -0.95 -3.23
C SER A 5 1.94 -0.46 -2.57
N SER A 6 1.28 0.52 -3.20
CA SER A 6 0.12 1.22 -2.65
C SER A 6 -1.20 0.59 -3.07
N PHE A 7 -2.06 0.29 -2.10
CA PHE A 7 -3.43 -0.16 -2.35
C PHE A 7 -4.34 0.94 -2.91
N ALA A 8 -4.03 2.22 -2.65
CA ALA A 8 -4.83 3.34 -3.15
C ALA A 8 -4.87 3.42 -4.69
N PHE A 9 -3.92 2.80 -5.36
CA PHE A 9 -3.89 2.73 -6.82
C PHE A 9 -4.70 1.57 -7.41
N LEU A 10 -5.15 0.58 -6.62
CA LEU A 10 -5.75 -0.65 -7.15
C LEU A 10 -6.98 -0.37 -8.02
N ALA A 11 -7.95 0.40 -7.51
CA ALA A 11 -9.18 0.70 -8.25
C ALA A 11 -8.92 1.54 -9.51
N PRO A 12 -8.26 2.71 -9.46
CA PRO A 12 -8.01 3.50 -10.65
C PRO A 12 -7.05 2.81 -11.63
N ALA A 13 -6.05 2.06 -11.14
CA ALA A 13 -5.18 1.27 -12.01
C ALA A 13 -5.95 0.12 -12.67
N GLY A 14 -6.85 -0.55 -11.95
CA GLY A 14 -7.71 -1.60 -12.50
C GLY A 14 -8.52 -1.10 -13.71
N ILE A 15 -9.15 0.06 -13.59
CA ILE A 15 -9.90 0.70 -14.68
C ILE A 15 -9.00 0.97 -15.89
N VAL A 16 -7.79 1.47 -15.67
CA VAL A 16 -6.84 1.78 -16.74
C VAL A 16 -6.30 0.52 -17.40
N ILE A 17 -5.98 -0.51 -16.59
CA ILE A 17 -5.44 -1.79 -17.08
C ILE A 17 -6.47 -2.50 -17.94
N GLU A 18 -7.74 -2.52 -17.52
CA GLU A 18 -8.82 -3.15 -18.26
C GLU A 18 -9.06 -2.47 -19.62
N LYS A 19 -9.00 -1.13 -19.67
CA LYS A 19 -9.25 -0.37 -20.90
C LYS A 19 -8.06 -0.31 -21.86
N TRP A 20 -6.84 -0.19 -21.37
CA TRP A 20 -5.66 0.11 -22.22
C TRP A 20 -4.43 -0.74 -21.92
N GLY A 21 -4.45 -1.50 -20.83
CA GLY A 21 -3.35 -2.37 -20.41
C GLY A 21 -2.40 -1.73 -19.40
N TYR A 22 -1.54 -2.57 -18.81
CA TYR A 22 -0.67 -2.24 -17.68
C TYR A 22 0.33 -1.11 -17.97
N SER A 23 0.88 -1.05 -19.19
CA SER A 23 1.85 -0.01 -19.57
C SER A 23 1.29 1.42 -19.44
N TYR A 24 -0.02 1.59 -19.65
CA TYR A 24 -0.67 2.91 -19.48
C TYR A 24 -0.93 3.24 -18.01
N ALA A 25 -1.16 2.23 -17.17
CA ALA A 25 -1.20 2.44 -15.72
C ALA A 25 0.17 2.90 -15.19
N LEU A 26 1.26 2.31 -15.68
CA LEU A 26 2.62 2.76 -15.37
C LEU A 26 2.84 4.24 -15.72
N GLY A 27 2.35 4.68 -16.88
CA GLY A 27 2.38 6.10 -17.27
C GLY A 27 1.66 7.01 -16.28
N GLY A 28 0.51 6.58 -15.76
CA GLY A 28 -0.22 7.25 -14.69
C GLY A 28 0.56 7.29 -13.38
N PHE A 29 1.22 6.20 -13.01
CA PHE A 29 2.06 6.14 -11.80
C PHE A 29 3.27 7.07 -11.89
N VAL A 30 3.93 7.15 -13.05
CA VAL A 30 5.01 8.13 -13.30
C VAL A 30 4.50 9.55 -13.11
N ALA A 31 3.32 9.87 -13.65
CA ALA A 31 2.73 11.21 -13.53
C ALA A 31 2.41 11.57 -12.07
N VAL A 32 1.84 10.63 -11.29
CA VAL A 32 1.56 10.85 -9.86
C VAL A 32 2.84 10.97 -9.05
N GLY A 33 3.84 10.12 -9.29
CA GLY A 33 5.14 10.21 -8.61
C GLY A 33 5.84 11.55 -8.89
N PHE A 34 5.82 11.99 -10.14
CA PHE A 34 6.35 13.30 -10.52
C PHE A 34 5.60 14.45 -9.82
N LEU A 35 4.26 14.39 -9.78
CA LEU A 35 3.45 15.37 -9.08
C LEU A 35 3.74 15.36 -7.57
N GLY A 36 4.00 14.19 -6.98
CA GLY A 36 4.48 14.06 -5.60
C GLY A 36 5.79 14.79 -5.34
N CYS A 37 6.74 14.70 -6.29
CA CYS A 37 7.98 15.48 -6.23
C CYS A 37 7.72 16.99 -6.32
N VAL A 38 6.81 17.42 -7.19
CA VAL A 38 6.42 18.85 -7.30
C VAL A 38 5.78 19.32 -5.99
N LEU A 39 4.89 18.54 -5.40
CA LEU A 39 4.27 18.83 -4.10
C LEU A 39 5.33 18.96 -3.00
N ALA A 40 6.32 18.08 -2.97
CA ALA A 40 7.43 18.15 -2.03
C ALA A 40 8.23 19.45 -2.18
N LEU A 41 8.49 19.91 -3.42
CA LEU A 41 9.16 21.18 -3.68
C LEU A 41 8.32 22.39 -3.26
N ILE A 42 7.00 22.33 -3.46
CA ILE A 42 6.06 23.37 -2.98
C ILE A 42 6.13 23.45 -1.44
N ILE A 43 6.08 22.31 -0.75
CA ILE A 43 6.19 22.26 0.71
C ILE A 43 7.56 22.79 1.18
N ARG A 44 8.63 22.48 0.47
CA ARG A 44 9.96 23.02 0.78
C ARG A 44 9.99 24.54 0.71
N LYS A 45 9.31 25.13 -0.27
CA LYS A 45 9.32 26.60 -0.50
C LYS A 45 8.36 27.35 0.42
N PHE A 46 7.15 26.85 0.59
CA PHE A 46 6.06 27.54 1.29
C PHE A 46 5.79 27.00 2.71
N GLY A 47 6.50 25.93 3.11
CA GLY A 47 6.27 25.26 4.39
C GLY A 47 5.08 24.29 4.34
N SER A 48 4.75 23.69 5.48
CA SER A 48 3.68 22.67 5.61
C SER A 48 2.38 23.20 6.20
N LYS A 49 2.34 24.45 6.72
CA LYS A 49 1.16 24.98 7.46
C LYS A 49 -0.14 25.02 6.64
N TRP A 50 -0.05 25.25 5.33
CA TRP A 50 -1.20 25.27 4.45
C TRP A 50 -1.85 23.88 4.28
N ILE A 51 -1.08 22.83 4.54
CA ILE A 51 -1.55 21.45 4.45
C ILE A 51 -2.62 21.18 5.52
N ASP A 52 -2.47 21.74 6.72
CA ASP A 52 -3.45 21.58 7.80
C ASP A 52 -4.82 22.15 7.43
N VAL A 53 -4.85 23.09 6.48
CA VAL A 53 -6.10 23.69 5.96
C VAL A 53 -6.70 22.85 4.84
N VAL A 54 -5.86 22.35 3.91
CA VAL A 54 -6.30 21.55 2.74
C VAL A 54 -6.61 20.10 3.13
N LEU A 55 -5.78 19.54 4.01
CA LEU A 55 -5.88 18.17 4.53
C LEU A 55 -5.88 18.19 6.06
N PRO A 56 -6.98 18.60 6.69
CA PRO A 56 -7.04 18.66 8.15
C PRO A 56 -6.86 17.25 8.74
N PRO A 57 -6.15 17.12 9.89
CA PRO A 57 -5.91 15.82 10.54
C PRO A 57 -7.20 15.02 10.79
N ALA A 58 -8.32 15.69 11.00
CA ALA A 58 -9.62 15.06 11.16
C ALA A 58 -10.12 14.34 9.88
N ALA A 59 -9.68 14.75 8.69
CA ALA A 59 -10.05 14.12 7.42
C ALA A 59 -9.19 12.88 7.11
N MET A 60 -7.99 12.76 7.68
CA MET A 60 -7.06 11.69 7.36
C MET A 60 -7.59 10.31 7.79
N GLY A 61 -8.19 10.21 8.99
CA GLY A 61 -8.80 8.97 9.48
C GLY A 61 -9.91 8.45 8.55
N PRO A 62 -10.92 9.26 8.24
CA PRO A 62 -11.95 8.89 7.25
C PRO A 62 -11.40 8.49 5.88
N VAL A 63 -10.37 9.17 5.35
CA VAL A 63 -9.77 8.81 4.06
C VAL A 63 -9.18 7.40 4.10
N VAL A 64 -8.41 7.06 5.14
CA VAL A 64 -7.84 5.72 5.32
C VAL A 64 -8.94 4.67 5.51
N ALA A 65 -9.99 4.98 6.27
CA ALA A 65 -11.14 4.08 6.46
C ALA A 65 -11.87 3.81 5.14
N LEU A 66 -12.05 4.83 4.29
CA LEU A 66 -12.67 4.69 2.97
C LEU A 66 -11.84 3.80 2.03
N ILE A 67 -10.51 3.88 2.07
CA ILE A 67 -9.64 2.96 1.31
C ILE A 67 -9.92 1.51 1.73
N GLY A 68 -9.98 1.25 3.04
CA GLY A 68 -10.28 -0.09 3.56
C GLY A 68 -11.67 -0.60 3.14
N LEU A 69 -12.68 0.27 3.16
CA LEU A 69 -14.05 -0.07 2.74
C LEU A 69 -14.14 -0.35 1.23
N GLU A 70 -13.45 0.44 0.41
CA GLU A 70 -13.37 0.22 -1.04
C GLU A 70 -12.73 -1.14 -1.37
N LEU A 71 -11.65 -1.48 -0.66
CA LEU A 71 -10.94 -2.75 -0.82
C LEU A 71 -11.71 -3.97 -0.31
N ALA A 72 -12.73 -3.79 0.54
CA ALA A 72 -13.53 -4.89 1.06
C ALA A 72 -14.25 -5.66 -0.07
N GLY A 73 -14.75 -4.96 -1.08
CA GLY A 73 -15.33 -5.58 -2.29
C GLY A 73 -14.31 -6.42 -3.07
N THR A 74 -13.10 -5.90 -3.24
CA THR A 74 -11.99 -6.62 -3.90
C THR A 74 -11.58 -7.85 -3.09
N ALA A 75 -11.51 -7.75 -1.76
CA ALA A 75 -11.21 -8.87 -0.88
C ALA A 75 -12.28 -9.97 -0.97
N ALA A 76 -13.56 -9.59 -0.97
CA ALA A 76 -14.68 -10.53 -1.14
C ALA A 76 -14.63 -11.23 -2.51
N SER A 77 -14.31 -10.48 -3.58
CA SER A 77 -14.16 -11.03 -4.92
C SER A 77 -13.00 -12.03 -5.00
N ASN A 78 -11.83 -11.66 -4.46
CA ASN A 78 -10.66 -12.54 -4.43
C ASN A 78 -10.88 -13.80 -3.60
N ALA A 79 -11.73 -13.72 -2.57
CA ALA A 79 -12.16 -14.87 -1.78
C ALA A 79 -13.21 -15.74 -2.48
N GLY A 80 -13.66 -15.36 -3.68
CA GLY A 80 -14.70 -16.09 -4.43
C GLY A 80 -16.11 -15.93 -3.86
N LEU A 81 -16.33 -14.97 -2.94
CA LEU A 81 -17.65 -14.75 -2.31
C LEU A 81 -18.66 -14.04 -3.22
N THR A 82 -18.19 -13.42 -4.29
CA THR A 82 -19.02 -12.74 -5.29
C THR A 82 -19.26 -13.59 -6.55
N ALA A 83 -18.76 -14.84 -6.58
CA ALA A 83 -18.94 -15.76 -7.69
C ALA A 83 -20.39 -16.28 -7.75
N SER A 84 -20.84 -16.66 -8.94
CA SER A 84 -22.20 -17.23 -9.18
C SER A 84 -22.44 -18.52 -8.38
N SER A 85 -21.37 -19.28 -8.10
CA SER A 85 -21.37 -20.42 -7.19
C SER A 85 -20.25 -20.27 -6.20
N ILE A 86 -20.59 -20.16 -4.91
CA ILE A 86 -19.60 -20.00 -3.84
C ILE A 86 -19.07 -21.38 -3.46
N ASP A 87 -17.76 -21.59 -3.59
CA ASP A 87 -17.10 -22.81 -3.11
C ASP A 87 -16.92 -22.74 -1.58
N PRO A 88 -17.49 -23.69 -0.81
CA PRO A 88 -17.33 -23.74 0.64
C PRO A 88 -15.86 -23.75 1.11
N LYS A 89 -14.96 -24.31 0.32
CA LYS A 89 -13.52 -24.34 0.63
C LYS A 89 -12.92 -22.94 0.67
N ASN A 90 -13.27 -22.10 -0.31
CA ASN A 90 -12.82 -20.69 -0.36
C ASN A 90 -13.36 -19.90 0.84
N VAL A 91 -14.60 -20.15 1.24
CA VAL A 91 -15.21 -19.54 2.44
C VAL A 91 -14.45 -19.93 3.71
N ILE A 92 -14.10 -21.20 3.86
CA ILE A 92 -13.32 -21.67 5.03
C ILE A 92 -11.96 -20.95 5.08
N VAL A 93 -11.23 -20.92 3.97
CA VAL A 93 -9.92 -20.24 3.91
C VAL A 93 -10.04 -18.76 4.21
N PHE A 94 -11.05 -18.09 3.63
CA PHE A 94 -11.34 -16.68 3.90
C PHE A 94 -11.62 -16.44 5.39
N LEU A 95 -12.52 -17.22 6.00
CA LEU A 95 -12.88 -17.07 7.41
C LEU A 95 -11.70 -17.33 8.32
N VAL A 96 -10.92 -18.39 8.09
CA VAL A 96 -9.71 -18.69 8.89
C VAL A 96 -8.73 -17.53 8.82
N THR A 97 -8.45 -17.02 7.62
CA THR A 97 -7.53 -15.89 7.44
C THR A 97 -8.04 -14.61 8.11
N LEU A 98 -9.30 -14.25 7.86
CA LEU A 98 -9.91 -13.04 8.40
C LEU A 98 -9.99 -13.09 9.94
N LEU A 99 -10.51 -14.18 10.49
CA LEU A 99 -10.64 -14.33 11.95
C LEU A 99 -9.26 -14.33 12.63
N THR A 100 -8.27 -15.00 12.02
CA THR A 100 -6.89 -14.97 12.56
C THR A 100 -6.31 -13.56 12.54
N ALA A 101 -6.54 -12.77 11.48
CA ALA A 101 -6.09 -11.40 11.40
C ALA A 101 -6.77 -10.51 12.45
N VAL A 102 -8.10 -10.56 12.53
CA VAL A 102 -8.90 -9.73 13.44
C VAL A 102 -8.62 -10.09 14.90
N LEU A 103 -8.74 -11.38 15.24
CA LEU A 103 -8.49 -11.84 16.61
C LEU A 103 -7.02 -11.67 17.00
N GLY A 104 -6.10 -11.92 16.06
CA GLY A 104 -4.66 -11.71 16.27
C GLY A 104 -4.32 -10.26 16.58
N SER A 105 -4.93 -9.30 15.89
CA SER A 105 -4.72 -7.87 16.14
C SER A 105 -5.17 -7.43 17.54
N VAL A 106 -6.13 -8.14 18.15
CA VAL A 106 -6.67 -7.81 19.48
C VAL A 106 -6.06 -8.67 20.60
N LEU A 107 -5.85 -9.96 20.35
CA LEU A 107 -5.48 -10.93 21.38
C LEU A 107 -3.99 -11.18 21.48
N PHE A 108 -3.24 -11.01 20.38
CA PHE A 108 -1.80 -11.28 20.40
C PHE A 108 -1.06 -10.27 21.24
N ARG A 109 -0.01 -10.74 21.91
CA ARG A 109 0.82 -9.94 22.80
C ARG A 109 2.30 -10.10 22.49
N LYS A 110 3.11 -9.15 22.92
CA LYS A 110 4.57 -9.15 22.75
C LYS A 110 4.96 -9.30 21.26
N PHE A 111 5.80 -10.24 20.91
CA PHE A 111 6.29 -10.47 19.56
C PHE A 111 5.17 -10.77 18.56
N PHE A 112 4.16 -11.59 18.93
CA PHE A 112 3.05 -11.93 18.04
C PHE A 112 2.14 -10.73 17.70
N ALA A 113 2.08 -9.72 18.56
CA ALA A 113 1.34 -8.49 18.30
C ALA A 113 1.97 -7.64 17.17
N VAL A 114 3.22 -7.92 16.80
CA VAL A 114 3.93 -7.22 15.71
C VAL A 114 3.58 -7.82 14.34
N ILE A 115 3.24 -9.11 14.29
CA ILE A 115 3.11 -9.88 13.06
C ILE A 115 1.73 -10.57 12.90
N PRO A 116 0.60 -9.98 13.31
CA PRO A 116 -0.70 -10.64 13.24
C PRO A 116 -1.10 -11.00 11.81
N ILE A 117 -0.80 -10.13 10.84
CA ILE A 117 -1.10 -10.34 9.42
C ILE A 117 -0.28 -11.52 8.87
N LEU A 118 1.01 -11.62 9.21
CA LEU A 118 1.83 -12.75 8.79
C LEU A 118 1.30 -14.08 9.32
N ILE A 119 0.87 -14.10 10.58
CA ILE A 119 0.26 -15.30 11.18
C ILE A 119 -1.05 -15.66 10.48
N ALA A 120 -1.87 -14.66 10.13
CA ALA A 120 -3.10 -14.86 9.39
C ALA A 120 -2.85 -15.42 7.98
N ILE A 121 -1.82 -14.94 7.28
CA ILE A 121 -1.42 -15.47 5.97
C ILE A 121 -1.00 -16.94 6.10
N ILE A 122 -0.18 -17.28 7.10
CA ILE A 122 0.27 -18.66 7.34
C ILE A 122 -0.94 -19.57 7.68
N ALA A 123 -1.83 -19.12 8.56
CA ALA A 123 -3.03 -19.88 8.92
C ALA A 123 -3.96 -20.11 7.72
N GLY A 124 -4.19 -19.07 6.91
CA GLY A 124 -4.97 -19.17 5.67
C GLY A 124 -4.34 -20.09 4.64
N TYR A 125 -3.02 -20.05 4.50
CA TYR A 125 -2.30 -20.94 3.59
C TYR A 125 -2.37 -22.41 4.04
N ILE A 126 -2.24 -22.67 5.34
CA ILE A 126 -2.43 -24.02 5.91
C ILE A 126 -3.87 -24.50 5.67
N ALA A 127 -4.87 -23.64 5.89
CA ALA A 127 -6.26 -23.98 5.60
C ALA A 127 -6.47 -24.31 4.11
N ALA A 128 -5.85 -23.55 3.21
CA ALA A 128 -5.91 -23.80 1.77
C ALA A 128 -5.27 -25.14 1.37
N LEU A 129 -4.14 -25.49 2.01
CA LEU A 129 -3.51 -26.82 1.84
C LEU A 129 -4.42 -27.95 2.29
N LEU A 130 -5.03 -27.81 3.47
CA LEU A 130 -5.94 -28.83 4.03
C LEU A 130 -7.22 -28.99 3.18
N CYS A 131 -7.71 -27.88 2.59
CA CYS A 131 -8.83 -27.90 1.66
C CYS A 131 -8.47 -28.46 0.27
N GLY A 132 -7.18 -28.64 -0.04
CA GLY A 132 -6.70 -29.17 -1.32
C GLY A 132 -6.92 -28.22 -2.50
N ILE A 133 -6.92 -26.90 -2.27
CA ILE A 133 -7.08 -25.89 -3.32
C ILE A 133 -5.74 -25.31 -3.79
N VAL A 134 -4.63 -25.66 -3.14
CA VAL A 134 -3.29 -25.18 -3.51
C VAL A 134 -2.75 -25.99 -4.67
N ASP A 135 -2.42 -25.30 -5.76
CA ASP A 135 -1.77 -25.88 -6.92
C ASP A 135 -0.26 -25.54 -6.94
N PHE A 136 0.57 -26.57 -6.81
CA PHE A 136 2.02 -26.45 -6.83
C PHE A 136 2.62 -26.54 -8.23
N SER A 137 1.84 -26.80 -9.28
CA SER A 137 2.34 -26.99 -10.65
C SER A 137 3.13 -25.79 -11.14
N LYS A 138 2.66 -24.57 -10.83
CA LYS A 138 3.33 -23.32 -11.17
C LYS A 138 4.65 -23.13 -10.45
N VAL A 139 4.74 -23.58 -9.20
CA VAL A 139 5.99 -23.53 -8.42
C VAL A 139 6.99 -24.54 -8.96
N ALA A 140 6.53 -25.75 -9.28
CA ALA A 140 7.38 -26.81 -9.84
C ALA A 140 7.92 -26.46 -11.23
N SER A 141 7.18 -25.69 -12.03
CA SER A 141 7.58 -25.25 -13.36
C SER A 141 8.38 -23.93 -13.37
N ALA A 142 8.44 -23.21 -12.24
CA ALA A 142 9.14 -21.94 -12.17
C ALA A 142 10.66 -22.12 -12.17
N SER A 143 11.36 -21.30 -12.93
CA SER A 143 12.81 -21.23 -12.89
C SER A 143 13.28 -20.63 -11.56
N PHE A 144 14.31 -21.21 -10.95
CA PHE A 144 14.88 -20.73 -9.70
C PHE A 144 15.45 -19.30 -9.83
N PHE A 145 16.03 -18.99 -10.98
CA PHE A 145 16.44 -17.65 -11.37
C PHE A 145 15.66 -17.23 -12.61
N ALA A 146 14.89 -16.17 -12.50
CA ALA A 146 14.19 -15.54 -13.61
C ALA A 146 14.38 -14.02 -13.55
N LEU A 147 14.61 -13.40 -14.69
CA LEU A 147 14.58 -11.94 -14.78
C LEU A 147 13.13 -11.47 -14.71
N PRO A 148 12.85 -10.37 -13.99
CA PRO A 148 11.52 -9.79 -13.99
C PRO A 148 11.12 -9.30 -15.38
N ASN A 149 9.83 -9.37 -15.69
CA ASN A 149 9.27 -8.79 -16.90
C ASN A 149 9.24 -7.27 -16.77
N PHE A 150 10.24 -6.60 -17.32
CA PHE A 150 10.27 -5.16 -17.39
C PHE A 150 9.22 -4.65 -18.39
N SER A 151 8.34 -3.78 -17.94
CA SER A 151 7.35 -3.09 -18.78
C SER A 151 7.66 -1.62 -18.81
N THR A 152 7.68 -1.02 -20.01
CA THR A 152 7.91 0.41 -20.15
C THR A 152 6.60 1.18 -20.05
N PRO A 153 6.58 2.34 -19.37
CA PRO A 153 5.39 3.16 -19.27
C PRO A 153 5.01 3.77 -20.61
N LYS A 154 3.71 3.77 -20.91
CA LYS A 154 3.11 4.49 -22.03
C LYS A 154 2.23 5.60 -21.48
N PHE A 155 2.30 6.78 -22.08
CA PHE A 155 1.57 7.94 -21.63
C PHE A 155 0.30 8.14 -22.48
N LYS A 156 -0.85 8.24 -21.77
CA LYS A 156 -2.13 8.57 -22.35
C LYS A 156 -2.86 9.49 -21.38
N TRP A 157 -3.35 10.62 -21.87
CA TRP A 157 -3.94 11.65 -21.02
C TRP A 157 -5.12 11.13 -20.20
N GLU A 158 -6.03 10.37 -20.82
CA GLU A 158 -7.19 9.82 -20.14
C GLU A 158 -6.82 8.85 -19.00
N ALA A 159 -5.77 8.04 -19.21
CA ALA A 159 -5.26 7.14 -18.18
C ALA A 159 -4.63 7.92 -17.01
N ILE A 160 -3.89 8.98 -17.32
CA ILE A 160 -3.27 9.86 -16.31
C ILE A 160 -4.36 10.54 -15.47
N VAL A 161 -5.39 11.12 -16.10
CA VAL A 161 -6.47 11.83 -15.38
C VAL A 161 -7.23 10.91 -14.44
N ILE A 162 -7.41 9.63 -14.78
CA ILE A 162 -8.07 8.65 -13.91
C ILE A 162 -7.23 8.37 -12.65
N ILE A 163 -5.90 8.29 -12.79
CA ILE A 163 -5.00 7.93 -11.69
C ILE A 163 -4.57 9.17 -10.87
N LEU A 164 -4.51 10.33 -11.49
CA LEU A 164 -3.97 11.55 -10.88
C LEU A 164 -4.59 11.95 -9.52
N PRO A 165 -5.91 11.83 -9.29
CA PRO A 165 -6.51 12.17 -7.99
C PRO A 165 -5.95 11.40 -6.80
N VAL A 166 -5.34 10.22 -7.03
CA VAL A 166 -4.71 9.42 -5.98
C VAL A 166 -3.61 10.17 -5.24
N ILE A 167 -3.01 11.20 -5.86
CA ILE A 167 -1.98 12.01 -5.20
C ILE A 167 -2.47 12.63 -3.88
N LEU A 168 -3.74 13.02 -3.79
CA LEU A 168 -4.31 13.60 -2.58
C LEU A 168 -4.41 12.54 -1.47
N VAL A 169 -4.75 11.32 -1.84
CA VAL A 169 -4.83 10.17 -0.91
C VAL A 169 -3.43 9.84 -0.39
N ILE A 170 -2.45 9.67 -1.29
CA ILE A 170 -1.05 9.38 -0.93
C ILE A 170 -0.45 10.49 -0.05
N ALA A 171 -0.68 11.75 -0.39
CA ALA A 171 -0.20 12.86 0.42
C ALA A 171 -0.79 12.84 1.83
N SER A 172 -2.10 12.59 1.96
CA SER A 172 -2.78 12.49 3.25
C SER A 172 -2.25 11.33 4.08
N GLU A 173 -2.12 10.15 3.48
CA GLU A 173 -1.58 8.94 4.09
C GLU A 173 -0.15 9.15 4.56
N HIS A 174 0.72 9.69 3.70
CA HIS A 174 2.11 9.98 4.00
C HIS A 174 2.25 10.94 5.20
N ILE A 175 1.47 12.02 5.23
CA ILE A 175 1.48 13.00 6.32
C ILE A 175 1.01 12.35 7.61
N GLY A 176 -0.08 11.58 7.57
CA GLY A 176 -0.61 10.83 8.70
C GLY A 176 0.42 9.88 9.31
N HIS A 177 1.08 9.07 8.49
CA HIS A 177 2.14 8.16 8.91
C HIS A 177 3.34 8.89 9.50
N GLN A 178 3.75 10.03 8.91
CA GLN A 178 4.85 10.83 9.46
C GLN A 178 4.51 11.45 10.82
N ILE A 179 3.26 11.88 11.05
CA ILE A 179 2.81 12.39 12.35
C ILE A 179 2.88 11.29 13.41
N VAL A 180 2.36 10.08 13.09
CA VAL A 180 2.39 8.95 14.02
C VAL A 180 3.82 8.50 14.29
N THR A 181 4.66 8.39 13.26
CA THR A 181 6.08 8.05 13.39
C THR A 181 6.81 9.08 14.26
N SER A 182 6.55 10.38 14.08
CA SER A 182 7.13 11.45 14.89
C SER A 182 6.82 11.28 16.38
N LYS A 183 5.57 10.92 16.71
CA LYS A 183 5.14 10.67 18.09
C LYS A 183 5.85 9.47 18.70
N ILE A 184 6.04 8.38 17.95
CA ILE A 184 6.70 7.15 18.40
C ILE A 184 8.17 7.38 18.63
N VAL A 185 8.86 8.06 17.68
CA VAL A 185 10.30 8.33 17.76
C VAL A 185 10.63 9.45 18.75
N GLY A 186 9.64 10.27 19.15
CA GLY A 186 9.82 11.42 20.04
C GLY A 186 10.55 12.60 19.37
N ARG A 187 10.50 12.71 18.02
CA ARG A 187 11.09 13.81 17.24
C ARG A 187 10.08 14.32 16.23
N ASP A 188 10.06 15.61 16.00
CA ASP A 188 9.22 16.22 14.96
C ASP A 188 9.85 16.02 13.58
N LEU A 189 9.53 14.89 12.95
CA LEU A 189 10.03 14.52 11.62
C LEU A 189 9.43 15.36 10.49
N LEU A 190 8.32 16.06 10.73
CA LEU A 190 7.76 16.98 9.76
C LEU A 190 8.61 18.25 9.63
N LYS A 191 9.29 18.63 10.73
CA LYS A 191 10.16 19.79 10.79
C LYS A 191 11.60 19.44 10.45
N ASP A 192 12.15 18.39 11.08
CA ASP A 192 13.52 17.92 10.89
C ASP A 192 13.54 16.36 10.79
N PRO A 193 13.94 15.82 9.65
CA PRO A 193 14.54 16.36 8.42
C PRO A 193 13.58 17.10 7.49
N GLY A 194 12.28 17.13 7.78
CA GLY A 194 11.25 17.85 7.06
C GLY A 194 10.39 16.98 6.14
N LEU A 195 9.08 17.25 6.17
CA LEU A 195 8.07 16.52 5.38
C LEU A 195 8.40 16.50 3.89
N HIS A 196 8.96 17.60 3.36
CA HIS A 196 9.32 17.70 1.94
C HIS A 196 10.35 16.66 1.50
N ARG A 197 11.27 16.24 2.39
CA ARG A 197 12.28 15.22 2.05
C ARG A 197 11.67 13.83 1.96
N SER A 198 10.78 13.49 2.87
CA SER A 198 10.13 12.18 2.86
C SER A 198 9.15 12.06 1.69
N LEU A 199 8.37 13.10 1.38
CA LEU A 199 7.50 13.14 0.20
C LEU A 199 8.28 13.12 -1.11
N LEU A 200 9.44 13.79 -1.18
CA LEU A 200 10.30 13.71 -2.36
C LEU A 200 10.80 12.28 -2.57
N GLY A 201 11.21 11.60 -1.49
CA GLY A 201 11.62 10.20 -1.55
C GLY A 201 10.52 9.28 -2.05
N ASP A 202 9.28 9.46 -1.59
CA ASP A 202 8.12 8.70 -2.00
C ASP A 202 7.76 8.95 -3.48
N GLY A 203 7.73 10.22 -3.90
CA GLY A 203 7.49 10.58 -5.31
C GLY A 203 8.56 10.03 -6.26
N LEU A 204 9.84 10.11 -5.87
CA LEU A 204 10.94 9.53 -6.65
C LEU A 204 10.85 8.00 -6.70
N ALA A 205 10.58 7.34 -5.56
CA ALA A 205 10.42 5.89 -5.50
C ALA A 205 9.28 5.41 -6.41
N THR A 206 8.12 6.09 -6.37
CA THR A 206 6.98 5.80 -7.25
C THR A 206 7.32 6.00 -8.72
N THR A 207 7.99 7.11 -9.06
CA THR A 207 8.41 7.38 -10.44
C THR A 207 9.38 6.32 -10.94
N MET A 208 10.42 6.01 -10.16
CA MET A 208 11.40 4.99 -10.53
C MET A 208 10.79 3.60 -10.63
N ALA A 209 9.98 3.20 -9.65
CA ALA A 209 9.27 1.91 -9.69
C ALA A 209 8.48 1.75 -11.00
N ALA A 210 7.70 2.76 -11.36
CA ALA A 210 6.89 2.75 -12.58
C ALA A 210 7.73 2.73 -13.87
N LEU A 211 8.88 3.41 -13.90
CA LEU A 211 9.81 3.36 -15.05
C LEU A 211 10.38 1.97 -15.29
N PHE A 212 10.56 1.16 -14.23
CA PHE A 212 11.02 -0.23 -14.32
C PHE A 212 9.89 -1.26 -14.40
N GLY A 213 8.63 -0.81 -14.47
CA GLY A 213 7.48 -1.72 -14.62
C GLY A 213 6.91 -2.21 -13.29
N ALA A 214 7.29 -1.61 -12.16
CA ALA A 214 6.75 -1.94 -10.85
C ALA A 214 5.57 -1.01 -10.47
N PRO A 215 4.69 -1.43 -9.55
CA PRO A 215 3.57 -0.62 -9.09
C PRO A 215 4.01 0.63 -8.32
N ALA A 216 3.10 1.60 -8.21
CA ALA A 216 3.32 2.81 -7.44
C ALA A 216 3.47 2.53 -5.94
N ASN A 217 4.27 3.34 -5.25
CA ASN A 217 4.58 3.20 -3.84
C ASN A 217 3.75 4.13 -2.95
N THR A 218 3.70 3.80 -1.66
CA THR A 218 3.24 4.65 -0.56
C THR A 218 3.95 4.27 0.74
N THR A 219 3.70 5.02 1.80
CA THR A 219 4.19 4.70 3.14
C THR A 219 3.33 3.62 3.81
N TYR A 220 3.98 2.68 4.51
CA TYR A 220 3.29 1.62 5.25
C TYR A 220 3.11 1.99 6.72
N GLY A 221 1.85 2.19 7.13
CA GLY A 221 1.46 2.46 8.52
C GLY A 221 1.73 1.29 9.46
N GLU A 222 1.63 0.06 8.96
CA GLU A 222 1.89 -1.18 9.71
C GLU A 222 3.30 -1.20 10.30
N ASN A 223 4.28 -0.71 9.54
CA ASN A 223 5.66 -0.62 10.01
C ASN A 223 5.85 0.39 11.14
N THR A 224 4.94 1.34 11.29
CA THR A 224 4.94 2.27 12.43
C THR A 224 4.63 1.52 13.74
N GLY A 225 3.77 0.51 13.68
CA GLY A 225 3.51 -0.40 14.80
C GLY A 225 4.76 -1.20 15.18
N VAL A 226 5.50 -1.70 14.18
CA VAL A 226 6.78 -2.39 14.39
C VAL A 226 7.80 -1.49 15.08
N LEU A 227 7.93 -0.22 14.65
CA LEU A 227 8.80 0.77 15.30
C LEU A 227 8.43 0.99 16.77
N ALA A 228 7.14 1.10 17.07
CA ALA A 228 6.66 1.30 18.44
C ALA A 228 7.03 0.14 19.37
N LEU A 229 7.01 -1.08 18.86
CA LEU A 229 7.27 -2.30 19.63
C LEU A 229 8.78 -2.62 19.75
N THR A 230 9.52 -2.49 18.66
CA THR A 230 10.96 -2.81 18.62
C THR A 230 11.81 -1.70 19.22
N ARG A 231 11.33 -0.45 19.18
CA ARG A 231 12.07 0.76 19.55
C ARG A 231 13.39 0.94 18.80
N VAL A 232 13.51 0.34 17.62
CA VAL A 232 14.68 0.48 16.75
C VAL A 232 14.42 1.64 15.80
N TYR A 233 15.05 2.79 16.10
CA TYR A 233 14.83 4.04 15.35
C TYR A 233 16.02 4.45 14.47
N ASN A 234 17.01 3.59 14.38
CA ASN A 234 18.19 3.85 13.55
C ASN A 234 17.85 3.67 12.07
N PRO A 235 18.03 4.70 11.21
CA PRO A 235 17.77 4.60 9.77
C PRO A 235 18.65 3.61 9.02
N ALA A 236 19.75 3.14 9.63
CA ALA A 236 20.65 2.15 9.04
C ALA A 236 20.18 0.69 9.24
N VAL A 237 19.10 0.48 9.99
CA VAL A 237 18.43 -0.81 10.21
C VAL A 237 17.16 -0.86 9.41
#